data_611360eccd74144b4cb28689ffef8dcb
#
_entry.id   611360eccd74144b4cb28689ffef8dcb
#
_cell.length_a   1.000
_cell.length_b   1.000
_cell.length_c   1.000
_cell.angle_alpha   90.00
_cell.angle_beta   90.00
_cell.angle_gamma   90.00
#
_symmetry.space_group_name_H-M   'P 1'
#
loop_
_entity.id
_entity.type
_entity.pdbx_description
1 polymer ?
#
loop_
_entity_poly.entity_id
_entity_poly.type
_entity_poly.pdbx_seq_one_letter_code
_entity_poly.pdbx_strand_id
1 'polypeptide(L)' 'MLKQKTFIFNGYDLYDVKHLNSYQDEIVWNEDIINNKIDDFLKGKELVSLNTTHFYSGNNPPRHALIYTLVYKEDL' A
#
# COMPACT_ATOMS: atom_id res chain seq x y z
N MET A 1 -2.52 24.46 1.45
CA MET A 1 -2.19 23.97 0.10
C MET A 1 -2.38 22.47 0.04
N LEU A 2 -3.05 21.98 -0.99
CA LEU A 2 -3.20 20.55 -1.20
C LEU A 2 -1.94 19.99 -1.85
N LYS A 3 -1.47 18.88 -1.31
CA LYS A 3 -0.33 18.14 -1.83
C LYS A 3 -0.70 16.68 -2.05
N GLN A 4 0.09 16.00 -2.86
CA GLN A 4 -0.12 14.60 -3.18
C GLN A 4 1.14 13.80 -2.88
N LYS A 5 0.96 12.61 -2.33
CA LYS A 5 2.04 11.66 -2.07
C LYS A 5 1.62 10.28 -2.53
N THR A 6 2.51 9.60 -3.24
CA THR A 6 2.31 8.22 -3.66
C THR A 6 3.29 7.31 -2.92
N PHE A 7 2.74 6.26 -2.31
CA PHE A 7 3.52 5.17 -1.73
C PHE A 7 3.33 3.92 -2.57
N ILE A 8 4.43 3.22 -2.83
CA ILE A 8 4.41 1.94 -3.53
C ILE A 8 4.98 0.89 -2.59
N PHE A 9 4.15 -0.08 -2.22
CA PHE A 9 4.54 -1.19 -1.36
C PHE A 9 4.63 -2.46 -2.21
N ASN A 10 5.84 -2.91 -2.51
CA ASN A 10 6.06 -4.03 -3.44
C ASN A 10 7.09 -5.05 -2.95
N GLY A 11 7.49 -4.98 -1.68
CA GLY A 11 8.43 -5.94 -1.11
C GLY A 11 7.75 -7.26 -0.71
N TYR A 12 8.45 -8.37 -0.83
CA TYR A 12 7.93 -9.68 -0.41
C TYR A 12 7.72 -9.78 1.10
N ASP A 13 8.35 -8.92 1.89
CA ASP A 13 8.15 -8.81 3.33
C ASP A 13 6.85 -8.11 3.72
N LEU A 14 6.12 -7.56 2.73
CA LEU A 14 4.90 -6.80 2.96
C LEU A 14 3.63 -7.63 2.79
N TYR A 15 3.75 -8.86 2.32
CA TYR A 15 2.59 -9.72 2.15
C TYR A 15 2.96 -11.20 2.23
N ASP A 16 1.96 -12.01 2.58
CA ASP A 16 2.01 -13.46 2.53
C ASP A 16 1.01 -13.98 1.50
N VAL A 17 1.34 -15.12 0.88
CA VAL A 17 0.44 -15.81 -0.02
C VAL A 17 -0.15 -17.00 0.72
N LYS A 18 -1.47 -17.01 0.87
CA LYS A 18 -2.20 -18.09 1.50
C LYS A 18 -2.91 -18.92 0.42
N HIS A 19 -2.54 -20.19 0.34
CA HIS A 19 -3.19 -21.10 -0.61
C HIS A 19 -4.51 -21.59 -0.03
N LEU A 20 -5.63 -21.27 -0.71
CA LEU A 20 -6.95 -21.68 -0.30
C LEU A 20 -7.32 -23.04 -0.91
N ASN A 21 -6.96 -23.25 -2.19
CA ASN A 21 -7.16 -24.50 -2.91
C ASN A 21 -6.23 -24.54 -4.13
N SER A 22 -6.39 -25.57 -5.00
CA SER A 22 -5.52 -25.75 -6.16
C SER A 22 -5.55 -24.60 -7.17
N TYR A 23 -6.55 -23.73 -7.09
CA TYR A 23 -6.79 -22.68 -8.09
C TYR A 23 -6.87 -21.28 -7.50
N GLN A 24 -6.83 -21.14 -6.17
CA GLN A 24 -7.04 -19.86 -5.50
C GLN A 24 -5.97 -19.60 -4.46
N ASP A 25 -5.39 -18.41 -4.53
CA ASP A 25 -4.50 -17.87 -3.52
C ASP A 25 -5.11 -16.59 -2.95
N GLU A 26 -4.87 -16.35 -1.68
CA GLU A 26 -5.20 -15.11 -1.02
C GLU A 26 -3.93 -14.38 -0.66
N ILE A 27 -3.88 -13.09 -0.98
CA ILE A 27 -2.77 -12.22 -0.58
C ILE A 27 -3.14 -11.55 0.73
N VAL A 28 -2.32 -11.79 1.74
CA VAL A 28 -2.51 -11.19 3.07
C VAL A 28 -1.43 -10.15 3.28
N TRP A 29 -1.82 -8.87 3.29
CA TRP A 29 -0.89 -7.77 3.45
C TRP A 29 -0.55 -7.55 4.91
N ASN A 30 0.70 -7.17 5.17
CA ASN A 30 1.14 -6.75 6.49
C ASN A 30 0.69 -5.31 6.73
N GLU A 31 -0.56 -5.17 7.19
CA GLU A 31 -1.21 -3.87 7.36
C GLU A 31 -0.50 -3.01 8.39
N ASP A 32 0.10 -3.59 9.43
CA ASP A 32 0.79 -2.83 10.47
C ASP A 32 1.99 -2.07 9.90
N ILE A 33 2.79 -2.72 9.07
CA ILE A 33 3.95 -2.06 8.46
C ILE A 33 3.49 -0.96 7.51
N ILE A 34 2.49 -1.24 6.68
CA ILE A 34 1.97 -0.30 5.70
C ILE A 34 1.36 0.91 6.40
N ASN A 35 0.49 0.68 7.38
CA ASN A 35 -0.19 1.74 8.10
C ASN A 35 0.78 2.60 8.90
N ASN A 36 1.80 2.00 9.52
CA ASN A 36 2.81 2.76 10.26
C ASN A 36 3.57 3.73 9.36
N LYS A 37 3.91 3.32 8.15
CA LYS A 37 4.59 4.20 7.20
C LYS A 37 3.72 5.37 6.78
N ILE A 38 2.43 5.11 6.54
CA ILE A 38 1.47 6.15 6.15
C ILE A 38 1.23 7.10 7.34
N ASP A 39 1.04 6.56 8.53
CA ASP A 39 0.80 7.36 9.73
C ASP A 39 2.00 8.24 10.07
N ASP A 40 3.21 7.74 9.95
CA ASP A 40 4.43 8.52 10.18
C ASP A 40 4.52 9.70 9.20
N PHE A 41 4.18 9.45 7.93
CA PHE A 41 4.17 10.52 6.94
C PHE A 41 3.12 11.59 7.26
N LEU A 42 1.95 11.16 7.74
CA LEU A 42 0.82 12.07 8.00
C LEU A 42 0.95 12.87 9.29
N LYS A 43 1.98 12.66 10.10
CA LYS A 43 2.19 13.47 11.30
C LYS A 43 2.31 14.94 10.94
N GLY A 44 1.49 15.78 11.58
CA GLY A 44 1.43 17.21 11.29
C GLY A 44 0.72 17.57 9.98
N LYS A 45 0.04 16.60 9.37
CA LYS A 45 -0.67 16.80 8.12
C LYS A 45 -2.12 16.34 8.25
N GLU A 46 -2.98 16.90 7.42
CA GLU A 46 -4.40 16.50 7.37
C GLU A 46 -4.67 15.70 6.10
N LEU A 47 -5.11 14.46 6.26
CA LEU A 47 -5.50 13.62 5.13
C LEU A 47 -6.83 14.08 4.55
N VAL A 48 -6.85 14.35 3.25
CA VAL A 48 -8.07 14.77 2.52
C VAL A 48 -8.67 13.58 1.79
N SER A 49 -7.85 12.81 1.08
CA SER A 49 -8.34 11.62 0.39
C SER A 49 -7.24 10.56 0.29
N LEU A 50 -7.68 9.31 0.19
CA LEU A 50 -6.81 8.16 0.05
C LEU A 50 -7.39 7.24 -1.01
N ASN A 51 -6.57 6.90 -2.00
CA ASN A 51 -6.88 5.88 -3.00
C ASN A 51 -5.87 4.76 -2.91
N THR A 52 -6.36 3.53 -3.02
CA THR A 52 -5.52 2.33 -3.01
C THR A 52 -5.74 1.55 -4.29
N THR A 53 -4.64 1.17 -4.94
CA THR A 53 -4.68 0.34 -6.13
C THR A 53 -3.79 -0.88 -5.90
N HIS A 54 -4.31 -2.06 -6.23
CA HIS A 54 -3.54 -3.29 -6.22
C HIS A 54 -3.04 -3.56 -7.64
N PHE A 55 -1.74 -3.73 -7.77
CA PHE A 55 -1.09 -4.06 -9.03
C PHE A 55 -0.48 -5.46 -8.93
N TYR A 56 -0.68 -6.25 -9.98
CA TYR A 56 -0.10 -7.59 -10.07
C TYR A 56 0.76 -7.67 -11.33
N SER A 57 2.02 -8.08 -11.14
CA SER A 57 2.92 -8.39 -12.24
C SER A 57 2.97 -9.90 -12.42
N GLY A 58 2.57 -10.38 -13.61
CA GLY A 58 2.63 -11.80 -13.94
C GLY A 58 4.00 -12.33 -14.31
N ASN A 59 5.05 -11.52 -14.17
CA ASN A 59 6.42 -11.92 -14.44
C ASN A 59 6.88 -13.01 -13.48
N ASN A 60 7.96 -13.67 -13.81
CA ASN A 60 8.51 -14.75 -12.99
C ASN A 60 9.74 -14.25 -12.21
N PRO A 61 9.68 -14.16 -10.86
CA PRO A 61 8.53 -14.49 -10.02
C PRO A 61 7.43 -13.44 -10.08
N PRO A 62 6.18 -13.84 -9.90
CA PRO A 62 5.08 -12.88 -9.87
C PRO A 62 5.16 -12.01 -8.62
N ARG A 63 4.76 -10.75 -8.75
CA ARG A 63 4.79 -9.77 -7.66
C ARG A 63 3.46 -9.07 -7.52
N HIS A 64 3.14 -8.74 -6.27
CA HIS A 64 2.03 -7.88 -5.94
C HIS A 64 2.54 -6.56 -5.41
N ALA A 65 1.85 -5.50 -5.73
CA ALA A 65 2.14 -4.17 -5.20
C ALA A 65 0.86 -3.48 -4.78
N LEU A 66 0.93 -2.73 -3.68
CA LEU A 66 -0.11 -1.80 -3.29
C LEU A 66 0.38 -0.39 -3.51
N ILE A 67 -0.42 0.40 -4.21
CA ILE A 67 -0.13 1.80 -4.50
C ILE A 67 -1.15 2.64 -3.75
N TYR A 68 -0.65 3.48 -2.83
CA TYR A 68 -1.47 4.43 -2.09
C TYR A 68 -1.21 5.82 -2.62
N THR A 69 -2.26 6.51 -2.99
CA THR A 69 -2.19 7.92 -3.38
C THR A 69 -2.95 8.73 -2.35
N LEU A 70 -2.22 9.61 -1.65
CA LEU A 70 -2.75 10.47 -0.60
C LEU A 70 -2.81 11.90 -1.10
N VAL A 71 -3.94 12.56 -0.86
CA VAL A 71 -4.06 14.01 -0.98
C VAL A 71 -4.20 14.56 0.44
N TYR A 72 -3.36 15.52 0.78
CA TYR A 72 -3.27 16.02 2.16
C TYR A 72 -3.04 17.54 2.17
N LYS A 73 -3.34 18.13 3.31
CA LYS A 73 -3.00 19.51 3.62
C LYS A 73 -1.82 19.51 4.59
N GLU A 74 -0.87 20.37 4.34
CA GLU A 74 0.26 20.57 5.22
C GLU A 74 0.18 22.00 5.77
N ASP A 75 0.10 22.10 7.08
CA ASP A 75 0.13 23.37 7.77
C ASP A 75 1.58 23.76 8.03
N LEU A 76 1.92 24.94 7.57
CA LEU A 76 3.25 25.51 7.76
C LEU A 76 3.27 26.41 8.99
#